data_fdd2387aee8432057dab872517b8b375
#
_entry.id   fdd2387aee8432057dab872517b8b375
#
_cell.length_a   1.000
_cell.length_b   1.000
_cell.length_c   1.000
_cell.angle_alpha   90.00
_cell.angle_beta   90.00
_cell.angle_gamma   90.00
#
_symmetry.space_group_name_H-M   'P 1'
#
loop_
_entity.id
_entity.type
_entity.pdbx_description
1 polymer ?
#
loop_
_entity_poly.entity_id
_entity_poly.type
_entity_poly.pdbx_seq_one_letter_code
_entity_poly.pdbx_strand_id
1 'polypeptide(L)'
;MKTREVVFYSEGAKMVGDIYLPDDYKEGEKRPAVLCNSGWTGVNKCYPALFARALTARGFVCMGFDYRGFKPSENVHPCLPKYTTLETEVEDVANAFTFMQIQPEVDSERCGLLGWGVGGAVCVNVAARDKEVKAIATLNSFVNGE
;
A
#
# COMPACT_ATOMS: atom_id res chain seq x y z
N MET A 1 -12.74 -7.79 -11.01
CA MET A 1 -12.09 -7.26 -9.77
C MET A 1 -13.11 -6.41 -9.02
N LYS A 2 -13.46 -6.81 -7.81
CA LYS A 2 -14.32 -6.02 -6.89
C LYS A 2 -13.44 -5.06 -6.10
N THR A 3 -13.96 -3.90 -5.75
CA THR A 3 -13.21 -2.87 -5.01
C THR A 3 -14.02 -2.40 -3.81
N ARG A 4 -13.36 -2.25 -2.66
CA ARG A 4 -13.94 -1.74 -1.42
C ARG A 4 -13.06 -0.62 -0.88
N GLU A 5 -13.62 0.58 -0.75
CA GLU A 5 -12.93 1.70 -0.11
C GLU A 5 -12.69 1.39 1.37
N VAL A 6 -11.53 1.80 1.86
CA VAL A 6 -11.12 1.64 3.25
C VAL A 6 -10.54 2.94 3.80
N VAL A 7 -10.68 3.10 5.11
CA VAL A 7 -10.11 4.20 5.87
C VAL A 7 -9.29 3.62 7.01
N PHE A 8 -8.10 4.14 7.19
CA PHE A 8 -7.23 3.83 8.32
C PHE A 8 -6.50 5.09 8.78
N TYR A 9 -5.71 4.99 9.82
CA TYR A 9 -4.95 6.14 10.35
C TYR A 9 -3.46 5.84 10.35
N SER A 10 -2.68 6.85 9.98
CA SER A 10 -1.23 6.83 10.04
C SER A 10 -0.76 8.09 10.75
N GLU A 11 -0.13 7.93 11.92
CA GLU A 11 0.36 9.03 12.75
C GLU A 11 -0.71 10.14 12.97
N GLY A 12 -1.96 9.72 13.19
CA GLY A 12 -3.10 10.62 13.40
C GLY A 12 -3.73 11.18 12.12
N ALA A 13 -3.11 11.01 10.97
CA ALA A 13 -3.69 11.39 9.68
C ALA A 13 -4.69 10.34 9.20
N LYS A 14 -5.85 10.76 8.72
CA LYS A 14 -6.81 9.90 8.06
C LYS A 14 -6.32 9.54 6.65
N MET A 15 -6.16 8.25 6.41
CA MET A 15 -5.73 7.69 5.14
C MET A 15 -6.90 7.03 4.42
N VAL A 16 -6.96 7.16 3.10
CA VAL A 16 -7.99 6.55 2.26
C VAL A 16 -7.34 5.67 1.23
N GLY A 17 -7.88 4.48 1.06
CA GLY A 17 -7.40 3.51 0.10
C GLY A 17 -8.49 2.60 -0.42
N ASP A 18 -8.11 1.63 -1.22
CA ASP A 18 -9.00 0.60 -1.75
C ASP A 18 -8.41 -0.79 -1.49
N ILE A 19 -9.26 -1.72 -1.09
CA ILE A 19 -8.99 -3.15 -1.17
C ILE A 19 -9.58 -3.68 -2.47
N TYR A 20 -8.77 -4.42 -3.21
CA TYR A 20 -9.10 -5.02 -4.48
C TYR A 20 -9.17 -6.53 -4.31
N LEU A 21 -10.33 -7.12 -4.65
CA LEU A 21 -10.59 -8.54 -4.52
C LEU A 21 -10.63 -9.21 -5.89
N PRO A 22 -10.12 -10.45 -6.02
CA PRO A 22 -10.31 -11.29 -7.19
C PRO A 22 -11.80 -11.47 -7.53
N ASP A 23 -12.12 -11.69 -8.80
CA ASP A 23 -13.51 -11.92 -9.21
C ASP A 23 -14.08 -13.22 -8.66
N ASP A 24 -13.21 -14.21 -8.44
CA ASP A 24 -13.54 -15.52 -7.88
C ASP A 24 -13.48 -15.59 -6.34
N TYR A 25 -13.24 -14.46 -5.69
CA TYR A 25 -13.19 -14.40 -4.21
C TYR A 25 -14.55 -14.77 -3.61
N LYS A 26 -14.51 -15.67 -2.63
CA LYS A 26 -15.68 -16.10 -1.84
C LYS A 26 -15.55 -15.56 -0.41
N GLU A 27 -16.67 -15.13 0.12
CA GLU A 27 -16.75 -14.63 1.50
C GLU A 27 -16.24 -15.68 2.49
N GLY A 28 -15.40 -15.24 3.44
CA GLY A 28 -14.76 -16.10 4.43
C GLY A 28 -13.43 -16.73 3.99
N GLU A 29 -13.05 -16.62 2.72
CA GLU A 29 -11.72 -17.05 2.29
C GLU A 29 -10.65 -16.06 2.74
N LYS A 30 -9.46 -16.59 3.05
CA LYS A 30 -8.26 -15.80 3.24
C LYS A 30 -7.27 -16.05 2.11
N ARG A 31 -6.82 -14.99 1.49
CA ARG A 31 -5.93 -15.02 0.34
C ARG A 31 -4.60 -14.32 0.63
N PRO A 32 -3.50 -14.70 -0.02
CA PRO A 32 -2.27 -13.93 0.05
C PRO A 32 -2.52 -12.50 -0.42
N ALA A 33 -1.87 -11.54 0.21
CA ALA A 33 -2.13 -10.13 -0.06
C ALA A 33 -0.88 -9.34 -0.41
N VAL A 34 -1.07 -8.31 -1.23
CA VAL A 34 0.00 -7.39 -1.64
C VAL A 34 -0.46 -5.95 -1.44
N LEU A 35 0.29 -5.20 -0.63
CA LEU A 35 0.16 -3.76 -0.56
C LEU A 35 0.91 -3.14 -1.74
N CYS A 36 0.17 -2.48 -2.61
CA CYS A 36 0.69 -1.83 -3.81
C CYS A 36 0.93 -0.36 -3.53
N ASN A 37 2.18 0.08 -3.68
CA ASN A 37 2.61 1.42 -3.32
C ASN A 37 2.93 2.26 -4.56
N SER A 38 2.49 3.51 -4.53
CA SER A 38 2.77 4.50 -5.56
C SER A 38 4.22 4.99 -5.49
N GLY A 39 4.65 5.74 -6.50
CA GLY A 39 5.86 6.56 -6.43
C GLY A 39 5.63 7.82 -5.60
N TRP A 40 6.53 8.79 -5.75
CA TRP A 40 6.53 10.07 -5.02
C TRP A 40 5.19 10.82 -5.04
N THR A 41 4.39 10.65 -6.07
CA THR A 41 3.09 11.34 -6.20
C THR A 41 1.97 10.74 -5.36
N GLY A 42 2.18 9.63 -4.71
CA GLY A 42 1.30 9.04 -3.69
C GLY A 42 -0.13 8.69 -4.10
N VAL A 43 -0.44 8.57 -5.41
CA VAL A 43 -1.81 8.43 -5.89
C VAL A 43 -2.19 6.98 -6.15
N ASN A 44 -3.18 6.49 -5.38
CA ASN A 44 -3.68 5.11 -5.46
C ASN A 44 -4.25 4.74 -6.85
N LYS A 45 -5.02 5.64 -7.45
CA LYS A 45 -5.70 5.37 -8.75
C LYS A 45 -4.76 5.23 -9.95
N CYS A 46 -3.46 5.48 -9.77
CA CYS A 46 -2.44 5.30 -10.81
C CYS A 46 -1.82 3.91 -10.75
N TYR A 47 -0.56 3.82 -10.34
CA TYR A 47 0.20 2.58 -10.32
C TYR A 47 -0.35 1.50 -9.38
N PRO A 48 -0.74 1.81 -8.12
CA PRO A 48 -1.31 0.80 -7.23
C PRO A 48 -2.53 0.09 -7.82
N ALA A 49 -3.48 0.83 -8.39
CA ALA A 49 -4.65 0.25 -9.02
C ALA A 49 -4.31 -0.60 -10.26
N LEU A 50 -3.28 -0.22 -11.04
CA LEU A 50 -2.80 -0.98 -12.18
C LEU A 50 -2.20 -2.33 -11.74
N PHE A 51 -1.36 -2.31 -10.71
CA PHE A 51 -0.74 -3.51 -10.15
C PHE A 51 -1.79 -4.41 -9.51
N ALA A 52 -2.72 -3.84 -8.75
CA ALA A 52 -3.81 -4.57 -8.14
C ALA A 52 -4.64 -5.32 -9.19
N ARG A 53 -4.92 -4.71 -10.34
CA ARG A 53 -5.62 -5.40 -11.45
C ARG A 53 -4.86 -6.63 -11.95
N ALA A 54 -3.54 -6.54 -12.10
CA ALA A 54 -2.72 -7.64 -12.57
C ALA A 54 -2.59 -8.77 -11.53
N LEU A 55 -2.52 -8.43 -10.25
CA LEU A 55 -2.35 -9.38 -9.16
C LEU A 55 -3.66 -10.04 -8.75
N THR A 56 -4.78 -9.32 -8.74
CA THR A 56 -6.09 -9.91 -8.45
C THR A 56 -6.50 -10.93 -9.51
N ALA A 57 -6.12 -10.73 -10.78
CA ALA A 57 -6.30 -11.72 -11.83
C ALA A 57 -5.51 -13.04 -11.57
N ARG A 58 -4.57 -13.02 -10.62
CA ARG A 58 -3.79 -14.18 -10.18
C ARG A 58 -4.18 -14.67 -8.78
N GLY A 59 -5.30 -14.19 -8.25
CA GLY A 59 -5.87 -14.66 -7.00
C GLY A 59 -5.36 -13.95 -5.73
N PHE A 60 -4.56 -12.90 -5.85
CA PHE A 60 -4.13 -12.10 -4.71
C PHE A 60 -5.21 -11.09 -4.29
N VAL A 61 -5.36 -10.88 -3.02
CA VAL A 61 -5.98 -9.65 -2.50
C VAL A 61 -4.95 -8.54 -2.60
N CYS A 62 -5.37 -7.34 -3.01
CA CYS A 62 -4.47 -6.20 -3.06
C CYS A 62 -5.06 -5.04 -2.28
N MET A 63 -4.18 -4.19 -1.77
CA MET A 63 -4.55 -2.90 -1.21
C MET A 63 -3.67 -1.83 -1.85
N GLY A 64 -4.24 -0.65 -2.09
CA GLY A 64 -3.53 0.56 -2.44
C GLY A 64 -4.15 1.73 -1.71
N PHE A 65 -3.38 2.80 -1.49
CA PHE A 65 -3.87 3.97 -0.77
C PHE A 65 -3.19 5.25 -1.28
N ASP A 66 -3.79 6.38 -0.97
CA ASP A 66 -3.19 7.68 -1.23
C ASP A 66 -2.34 8.09 -0.02
N TYR A 67 -1.06 8.42 -0.25
CA TYR A 67 -0.16 8.86 0.83
C TYR A 67 -0.67 10.14 1.49
N ARG A 68 -0.27 10.36 2.73
CA ARG A 68 -0.52 11.61 3.46
C ARG A 68 -0.06 12.80 2.60
N GLY A 69 -0.90 13.84 2.54
CA GLY A 69 -0.68 14.99 1.65
C GLY A 69 -1.34 14.85 0.26
N PHE A 70 -1.75 13.66 -0.14
CA PHE A 70 -2.45 13.44 -1.41
C PHE A 70 -3.91 13.08 -1.17
N LYS A 71 -4.82 13.86 -1.74
CA LYS A 71 -6.27 13.64 -1.58
C LYS A 71 -6.72 12.35 -2.27
N PRO A 72 -7.65 11.59 -1.64
CA PRO A 72 -8.49 11.98 -0.49
C PRO A 72 -7.89 11.79 0.90
N SER A 73 -6.66 11.25 1.03
CA SER A 73 -5.96 11.21 2.33
C SER A 73 -5.67 12.61 2.87
N GLU A 74 -5.58 12.73 4.19
CA GLU A 74 -5.37 14.01 4.85
C GLU A 74 -3.95 14.53 4.64
N ASN A 75 -3.85 15.86 4.64
CA ASN A 75 -2.58 16.56 4.72
C ASN A 75 -2.41 17.11 6.15
N VAL A 76 -1.42 16.61 6.85
CA VAL A 76 -1.12 17.05 8.23
C VAL A 76 -0.23 18.29 8.29
N HIS A 77 0.34 18.71 7.15
CA HIS A 77 1.15 19.92 7.12
C HIS A 77 0.28 21.16 6.96
N PRO A 78 0.28 22.10 7.93
CA PRO A 78 -0.66 23.22 7.92
C PRO A 78 -0.46 24.20 6.78
N CYS A 79 0.77 24.33 6.27
CA CYS A 79 1.16 25.37 5.31
C CYS A 79 1.50 24.84 3.91
N LEU A 80 1.81 23.55 3.78
CA LEU A 80 2.28 22.97 2.52
C LEU A 80 1.28 21.91 2.01
N PRO A 81 0.58 22.17 0.91
CA PRO A 81 -0.23 21.15 0.26
C PRO A 81 0.69 20.10 -0.37
N LYS A 82 0.22 18.85 -0.41
CA LYS A 82 0.96 17.71 -0.97
C LYS A 82 2.35 17.52 -0.35
N TYR A 83 2.44 17.79 0.96
CA TYR A 83 3.69 17.60 1.69
C TYR A 83 3.86 16.11 2.03
N THR A 84 4.94 15.54 1.54
CA THR A 84 5.40 14.21 1.92
C THR A 84 6.93 14.20 1.97
N THR A 85 7.48 13.30 2.76
CA THR A 85 8.92 12.97 2.80
C THR A 85 9.07 11.47 2.72
N LEU A 86 10.27 10.99 2.45
CA LEU A 86 10.54 9.54 2.42
C LEU A 86 10.18 8.89 3.77
N GLU A 87 10.48 9.56 4.87
CA GLU A 87 10.18 9.09 6.23
C GLU A 87 8.67 8.96 6.44
N THR A 88 7.90 9.96 6.04
CA THR A 88 6.42 9.90 6.18
C THR A 88 5.80 8.84 5.28
N GLU A 89 6.35 8.61 4.09
CA GLU A 89 5.88 7.52 3.22
C GLU A 89 6.21 6.14 3.81
N VAL A 90 7.37 5.97 4.45
CA VAL A 90 7.72 4.73 5.15
C VAL A 90 6.76 4.46 6.32
N GLU A 91 6.42 5.48 7.11
CA GLU A 91 5.43 5.37 8.20
C GLU A 91 4.05 4.99 7.65
N ASP A 92 3.60 5.66 6.59
CA ASP A 92 2.30 5.41 5.98
C ASP A 92 2.20 3.99 5.42
N VAL A 93 3.25 3.50 4.77
CA VAL A 93 3.29 2.12 4.23
C VAL A 93 3.32 1.09 5.36
N ALA A 94 4.08 1.32 6.43
CA ALA A 94 4.11 0.42 7.57
C ALA A 94 2.72 0.31 8.24
N ASN A 95 2.06 1.44 8.47
CA ASN A 95 0.71 1.48 9.06
C ASN A 95 -0.34 0.87 8.11
N ALA A 96 -0.24 1.13 6.80
CA ALA A 96 -1.10 0.51 5.79
C ALA A 96 -0.91 -1.01 5.71
N PHE A 97 0.31 -1.49 5.83
CA PHE A 97 0.63 -2.92 5.83
C PHE A 97 0.00 -3.62 7.04
N THR A 98 0.17 -3.07 8.24
CA THR A 98 -0.49 -3.55 9.45
C THR A 98 -2.02 -3.55 9.31
N PHE A 99 -2.59 -2.47 8.76
CA PHE A 99 -4.02 -2.39 8.52
C PHE A 99 -4.51 -3.44 7.50
N MET A 100 -3.73 -3.70 6.45
CA MET A 100 -4.06 -4.73 5.45
C MET A 100 -4.07 -6.13 6.07
N GLN A 101 -3.10 -6.45 6.93
CA GLN A 101 -2.98 -7.78 7.56
C GLN A 101 -4.17 -8.17 8.42
N ILE A 102 -4.86 -7.22 9.03
CA ILE A 102 -6.03 -7.48 9.88
C ILE A 102 -7.35 -7.54 9.12
N GLN A 103 -7.34 -7.38 7.80
CA GLN A 103 -8.56 -7.47 7.00
C GLN A 103 -9.04 -8.93 6.90
N PRO A 104 -10.37 -9.17 6.94
CA PRO A 104 -10.93 -10.52 7.01
C PRO A 104 -10.57 -11.39 5.79
N GLU A 105 -10.37 -10.79 4.63
CA GLU A 105 -10.01 -11.44 3.37
C GLU A 105 -8.52 -11.76 3.24
N VAL A 106 -7.68 -11.32 4.18
CA VAL A 106 -6.22 -11.41 4.09
C VAL A 106 -5.67 -12.56 4.92
N ASP A 107 -4.80 -13.35 4.32
CA ASP A 107 -3.94 -14.28 5.03
C ASP A 107 -2.67 -13.53 5.49
N SER A 108 -2.62 -13.19 6.77
CA SER A 108 -1.54 -12.40 7.36
C SER A 108 -0.16 -13.04 7.23
N GLU A 109 -0.09 -14.38 7.11
CA GLU A 109 1.16 -15.11 6.96
C GLU A 109 1.73 -15.04 5.52
N ARG A 110 0.95 -14.52 4.57
CA ARG A 110 1.33 -14.45 3.15
C ARG A 110 1.12 -13.05 2.59
N CYS A 111 1.73 -12.05 3.24
CA CYS A 111 1.66 -10.64 2.87
C CYS A 111 2.98 -10.13 2.28
N GLY A 112 2.88 -9.31 1.25
CA GLY A 112 4.03 -8.68 0.60
C GLY A 112 3.78 -7.22 0.21
N LEU A 113 4.85 -6.58 -0.24
CA LEU A 113 4.85 -5.19 -0.71
C LEU A 113 5.26 -5.13 -2.18
N LEU A 114 4.60 -4.26 -2.93
CA LEU A 114 5.00 -3.90 -4.28
C LEU A 114 5.08 -2.39 -4.39
N GLY A 115 6.17 -1.85 -4.93
CA GLY A 115 6.36 -0.42 -5.06
C GLY A 115 6.94 0.02 -6.40
N TRP A 116 6.46 1.16 -6.90
CA TRP A 116 6.94 1.83 -8.10
C TRP A 116 7.82 3.04 -7.73
N GLY A 117 8.97 3.19 -8.40
CA GLY A 117 9.84 4.34 -8.20
C GLY A 117 10.25 4.50 -6.74
N VAL A 118 10.00 5.66 -6.13
CA VAL A 118 10.24 5.91 -4.69
C VAL A 118 9.51 4.90 -3.81
N GLY A 119 8.28 4.50 -4.17
CA GLY A 119 7.53 3.50 -3.42
C GLY A 119 8.24 2.14 -3.31
N GLY A 120 9.11 1.80 -4.27
CA GLY A 120 9.97 0.62 -4.15
C GLY A 120 11.04 0.79 -3.07
N ALA A 121 11.68 1.96 -2.98
CA ALA A 121 12.62 2.28 -1.91
C ALA A 121 11.93 2.28 -0.53
N VAL A 122 10.70 2.80 -0.46
CA VAL A 122 9.86 2.73 0.75
C VAL A 122 9.60 1.27 1.15
N CYS A 123 9.21 0.41 0.19
CA CYS A 123 9.00 -1.02 0.45
C CYS A 123 10.24 -1.70 1.03
N VAL A 124 11.43 -1.41 0.51
CA VAL A 124 12.70 -1.94 1.04
C VAL A 124 12.93 -1.49 2.48
N ASN A 125 12.68 -0.21 2.78
CA ASN A 125 12.83 0.35 4.13
C ASN A 125 11.87 -0.30 5.14
N VAL A 126 10.61 -0.51 4.75
CA VAL A 126 9.63 -1.18 5.60
C VAL A 126 10.02 -2.64 5.83
N ALA A 127 10.34 -3.39 4.77
CA ALA A 127 10.72 -4.80 4.87
C ALA A 127 12.00 -5.03 5.69
N ALA A 128 12.92 -4.07 5.71
CA ALA A 128 14.12 -4.15 6.55
C ALA A 128 13.81 -4.06 8.05
N ARG A 129 12.65 -3.50 8.43
CA ARG A 129 12.22 -3.27 9.81
C ARG A 129 11.11 -4.22 10.27
N ASP A 130 10.32 -4.73 9.32
CA ASP A 130 9.16 -5.57 9.59
C ASP A 130 9.35 -6.97 8.97
N LYS A 131 9.54 -7.97 9.83
CA LYS A 131 9.73 -9.39 9.45
C LYS A 131 8.46 -10.06 8.94
N GLU A 132 7.30 -9.43 9.14
CA GLU A 132 6.02 -9.90 8.62
C GLU A 132 5.88 -9.66 7.11
N VAL A 133 6.70 -8.82 6.52
CA VAL A 133 6.81 -8.68 5.07
C VAL A 133 7.49 -9.91 4.48
N LYS A 134 6.73 -10.79 3.85
CA LYS A 134 7.23 -12.08 3.33
C LYS A 134 7.84 -11.97 1.92
N ALA A 135 7.48 -10.93 1.17
CA ALA A 135 8.02 -10.69 -0.17
C ALA A 135 7.97 -9.21 -0.53
N ILE A 136 8.93 -8.76 -1.30
CA ILE A 136 8.91 -7.42 -1.91
C ILE A 136 9.12 -7.51 -3.41
N ALA A 137 8.46 -6.63 -4.16
CA ALA A 137 8.71 -6.40 -5.57
C ALA A 137 8.89 -4.90 -5.80
N THR A 138 9.96 -4.52 -6.47
CA THR A 138 10.25 -3.13 -6.79
C THR A 138 10.35 -2.94 -8.29
N LEU A 139 9.69 -1.92 -8.81
CA LEU A 139 9.67 -1.60 -10.23
C LEU A 139 10.21 -0.19 -10.45
N ASN A 140 11.25 -0.09 -11.30
CA ASN A 140 11.90 1.18 -11.63
C ASN A 140 12.30 1.98 -10.38
N SER A 141 12.86 1.30 -9.39
CA SER A 141 13.20 1.85 -8.08
C SER A 141 14.71 1.94 -7.89
N PHE A 142 15.10 2.78 -6.96
CA PHE A 142 16.47 2.82 -6.42
C PHE A 142 16.47 2.20 -5.02
N VAL A 143 17.57 1.56 -4.66
CA VAL A 143 17.79 1.00 -3.31
C VAL A 143 18.86 1.74 -2.54
N ASN A 144 19.62 2.57 -3.24
CA ASN A 144 20.68 3.41 -2.71
C ASN A 144 20.42 4.85 -3.14
N GLY A 145 20.39 5.80 -2.22
CA GLY A 145 20.12 7.22 -2.48
C GLY A 145 21.39 8.04 -2.76
N GLU A 146 22.51 7.39 -3.16
CA GLU A 146 23.74 8.05 -3.57
C GLU A 146 23.71 8.50 -5.03
#